data_6562d5a3c8fa68dafd77123f92f431e6
#
_entry.id   6562d5a3c8fa68dafd77123f92f431e6
#
_cell.length_a   1.000
_cell.length_b   1.000
_cell.length_c   1.000
_cell.angle_alpha   90.00
_cell.angle_beta   90.00
_cell.angle_gamma   90.00
#
_symmetry.space_group_name_H-M   'P 1'
#
loop_
_entity.id
_entity.type
_entity.pdbx_description
1 polymer ?
#
loop_
_entity_poly.entity_id
_entity_poly.type
_entity_poly.pdbx_seq_one_letter_code
_entity_poly.pdbx_strand_id
1 'polypeptide(L)'
;MKAQADLRELLSGGDRRSIADSAKVRTLVERQPSRVKELAALTREDDWLIAQRALDLLEKLAHEHPDWVEPYKKVFIGPLAKSDKWEIQLQIVRALPLFRWTAAQMKRVEAILTANVAFPQTFVRAWALDSLATFSVRRPRLGPLVMQHLALFEQSPSKALQARARAIRERLVQS
;
A
#
# COMPACT_ATOMS: atom_id res chain seq x y z
N MET A 1 -27.05 25.53 6.46
CA MET A 1 -26.12 24.53 5.90
C MET A 1 -25.16 24.11 7.00
N LYS A 2 -25.12 22.83 7.40
CA LYS A 2 -24.06 22.35 8.29
C LYS A 2 -22.75 22.40 7.52
N ALA A 3 -21.73 23.07 8.06
CA ALA A 3 -20.38 23.07 7.48
C ALA A 3 -19.92 21.63 7.32
N GLN A 4 -19.42 21.30 6.12
CA GLN A 4 -18.88 19.98 5.84
C GLN A 4 -17.62 19.79 6.69
N ALA A 5 -17.52 18.68 7.43
CA ALA A 5 -16.36 18.42 8.27
C ALA A 5 -15.06 18.37 7.44
N ASP A 6 -14.03 19.07 7.88
CA ASP A 6 -12.73 19.13 7.23
C ASP A 6 -11.96 17.84 7.50
N LEU A 7 -11.66 17.07 6.43
CA LEU A 7 -10.92 15.81 6.56
C LEU A 7 -9.48 16.04 7.05
N ARG A 8 -8.86 17.16 6.67
CA ARG A 8 -7.52 17.50 7.11
C ARG A 8 -7.47 17.71 8.63
N GLU A 9 -8.42 18.46 9.18
CA GLU A 9 -8.53 18.69 10.61
C GLU A 9 -8.72 17.38 11.37
N LEU A 10 -9.60 16.50 10.88
CA LEU A 10 -9.86 15.20 11.47
C LEU A 10 -8.65 14.23 11.44
N LEU A 11 -7.76 14.39 10.47
CA LEU A 11 -6.53 13.59 10.36
C LEU A 11 -5.33 14.25 11.04
N SER A 12 -5.46 15.48 11.54
CA SER A 12 -4.39 16.21 12.22
C SER A 12 -4.25 15.79 13.70
N GLY A 13 -3.17 16.24 14.32
CA GLY A 13 -2.91 16.04 15.76
C GLY A 13 -2.45 14.64 16.13
N GLY A 14 -2.17 14.46 17.41
CA GLY A 14 -1.61 13.22 17.95
C GLY A 14 -0.17 12.96 17.49
N ASP A 15 0.31 11.78 17.82
CA ASP A 15 1.63 11.32 17.47
C ASP A 15 1.58 10.15 16.46
N ARG A 16 2.74 9.54 16.19
CA ARG A 16 2.91 8.40 15.28
C ARG A 16 2.04 7.18 15.66
N ARG A 17 1.65 7.03 16.92
CA ARG A 17 0.84 5.90 17.42
C ARG A 17 -0.66 6.19 17.31
N SER A 18 -1.02 7.45 17.10
CA SER A 18 -2.41 7.90 16.98
C SER A 18 -2.88 7.81 15.52
N ILE A 19 -4.07 7.27 15.32
CA ILE A 19 -4.76 7.29 14.03
C ILE A 19 -5.65 8.53 13.87
N ALA A 20 -5.63 9.47 14.83
CA ALA A 20 -6.55 10.62 14.90
C ALA A 20 -8.01 10.18 14.72
N ASP A 21 -8.85 10.96 14.06
CA ASP A 21 -10.24 10.61 13.77
C ASP A 21 -10.43 9.82 12.46
N SER A 22 -9.49 8.94 12.11
CA SER A 22 -9.52 8.17 10.86
C SER A 22 -10.82 7.37 10.67
N ALA A 23 -11.40 6.82 11.74
CA ALA A 23 -12.68 6.12 11.66
C ALA A 23 -13.82 7.03 11.23
N LYS A 24 -13.84 8.26 11.73
CA LYS A 24 -14.83 9.28 11.35
C LYS A 24 -14.63 9.72 9.89
N VAL A 25 -13.38 9.93 9.48
CA VAL A 25 -13.05 10.25 8.08
C VAL A 25 -13.53 9.14 7.16
N ARG A 26 -13.25 7.88 7.51
CA ARG A 26 -13.72 6.72 6.74
C ARG A 26 -15.24 6.76 6.58
N THR A 27 -16.00 6.89 7.65
CA THR A 27 -17.47 6.97 7.61
C THR A 27 -17.98 8.11 6.73
N LEU A 28 -17.32 9.28 6.77
CA LEU A 28 -17.69 10.42 5.93
C LEU A 28 -17.45 10.15 4.45
N VAL A 29 -16.35 9.49 4.11
CA VAL A 29 -16.01 9.11 2.72
C VAL A 29 -16.92 8.00 2.21
N GLU A 30 -17.25 7.01 3.04
CA GLU A 30 -18.20 5.93 2.68
C GLU A 30 -19.61 6.47 2.38
N ARG A 31 -20.04 7.48 3.14
CA ARG A 31 -21.32 8.19 2.88
C ARG A 31 -21.26 9.07 1.63
N GLN A 32 -20.11 9.57 1.27
CA GLN A 32 -19.90 10.46 0.12
C GLN A 32 -18.61 10.10 -0.62
N PRO A 33 -18.63 9.08 -1.50
CA PRO A 33 -17.43 8.59 -2.20
C PRO A 33 -16.68 9.64 -3.03
N SER A 34 -17.37 10.71 -3.46
CA SER A 34 -16.73 11.83 -4.15
C SER A 34 -15.64 12.52 -3.33
N ARG A 35 -15.62 12.32 -1.99
CA ARG A 35 -14.59 12.85 -1.09
C ARG A 35 -13.27 12.06 -1.11
N VAL A 36 -13.21 10.93 -1.80
CA VAL A 36 -11.94 10.22 -2.02
C VAL A 36 -10.90 11.13 -2.67
N LYS A 37 -11.31 12.06 -3.53
CA LYS A 37 -10.39 13.07 -4.11
C LYS A 37 -9.74 13.97 -3.06
N GLU A 38 -10.50 14.36 -2.02
CA GLU A 38 -9.96 15.17 -0.91
C GLU A 38 -8.93 14.35 -0.13
N LEU A 39 -9.26 13.10 0.18
CA LEU A 39 -8.36 12.18 0.85
C LEU A 39 -7.07 11.95 0.03
N ALA A 40 -7.19 11.79 -1.29
CA ALA A 40 -6.04 11.66 -2.18
C ALA A 40 -5.18 12.95 -2.21
N ALA A 41 -5.78 14.13 -2.11
CA ALA A 41 -5.05 15.38 -2.02
C ALA A 41 -4.23 15.49 -0.72
N LEU A 42 -4.76 14.99 0.39
CA LEU A 42 -4.08 15.01 1.70
C LEU A 42 -2.82 14.14 1.75
N THR A 43 -2.63 13.21 0.82
CA THR A 43 -1.34 12.47 0.68
C THR A 43 -0.16 13.35 0.28
N ARG A 44 -0.40 14.63 -0.06
CA ARG A 44 0.62 15.61 -0.42
C ARG A 44 0.90 16.64 0.67
N GLU A 45 0.29 16.47 1.85
CA GLU A 45 0.53 17.36 2.98
C GLU A 45 1.99 17.24 3.45
N ASP A 46 2.55 18.37 3.88
CA ASP A 46 3.90 18.43 4.44
C ASP A 46 3.96 17.72 5.81
N ASP A 47 2.86 17.74 6.56
CA ASP A 47 2.72 16.89 7.75
C ASP A 47 2.58 15.43 7.33
N TRP A 48 3.67 14.70 7.50
CA TRP A 48 3.75 13.29 7.10
C TRP A 48 2.74 12.39 7.83
N LEU A 49 2.26 12.78 9.03
CA LEU A 49 1.24 12.02 9.75
C LEU A 49 -0.12 12.14 9.05
N ILE A 50 -0.48 13.32 8.56
CA ILE A 50 -1.69 13.52 7.76
C ILE A 50 -1.58 12.73 6.47
N ALA A 51 -0.46 12.85 5.75
CA ALA A 51 -0.22 12.14 4.50
C ALA A 51 -0.29 10.61 4.68
N GLN A 52 0.31 10.09 5.75
CA GLN A 52 0.30 8.66 6.08
C GLN A 52 -1.10 8.16 6.42
N ARG A 53 -1.86 8.90 7.23
CA ARG A 53 -3.22 8.53 7.62
C ARG A 53 -4.18 8.57 6.44
N ALA A 54 -4.02 9.56 5.56
CA ALA A 54 -4.77 9.63 4.31
C ALA A 54 -4.45 8.45 3.39
N LEU A 55 -3.18 8.07 3.27
CA LEU A 55 -2.74 6.93 2.48
C LEU A 55 -3.26 5.60 3.05
N ASP A 56 -3.23 5.42 4.37
CA ASP A 56 -3.77 4.26 5.08
C ASP A 56 -5.28 4.08 4.80
N LEU A 57 -6.03 5.16 4.85
CA LEU A 57 -7.45 5.14 4.53
C LEU A 57 -7.72 4.82 3.06
N LEU A 58 -6.93 5.37 2.13
CA LEU A 58 -7.03 5.04 0.71
C LEU A 58 -6.71 3.56 0.46
N GLU A 59 -5.70 2.99 1.13
CA GLU A 59 -5.37 1.57 1.02
C GLU A 59 -6.54 0.71 1.50
N LYS A 60 -7.11 1.00 2.65
CA LYS A 60 -8.26 0.28 3.20
C LYS A 60 -9.49 0.39 2.28
N LEU A 61 -9.79 1.58 1.80
CA LEU A 61 -10.87 1.78 0.84
C LEU A 61 -10.63 1.02 -0.48
N ALA A 62 -9.40 0.93 -0.93
CA ALA A 62 -9.07 0.21 -2.16
C ALA A 62 -9.31 -1.31 -2.05
N HIS A 63 -9.19 -1.90 -0.86
CA HIS A 63 -9.55 -3.31 -0.64
C HIS A 63 -11.05 -3.57 -0.75
N GLU A 64 -11.87 -2.63 -0.34
CA GLU A 64 -13.34 -2.78 -0.29
C GLU A 64 -14.02 -2.18 -1.51
N HIS A 65 -13.52 -1.05 -1.99
CA HIS A 65 -14.06 -0.24 -3.08
C HIS A 65 -12.96 0.20 -4.05
N PRO A 66 -12.29 -0.73 -4.76
CA PRO A 66 -11.15 -0.40 -5.61
C PRO A 66 -11.50 0.65 -6.67
N ASP A 67 -12.71 0.64 -7.20
CA ASP A 67 -13.16 1.58 -8.23
C ASP A 67 -13.21 3.03 -7.74
N TRP A 68 -13.42 3.26 -6.43
CA TRP A 68 -13.42 4.61 -5.88
C TRP A 68 -12.00 5.19 -5.84
N VAL A 69 -10.99 4.35 -5.64
CA VAL A 69 -9.59 4.75 -5.48
C VAL A 69 -8.81 4.67 -6.80
N GLU A 70 -9.25 3.84 -7.75
CA GLU A 70 -8.60 3.66 -9.06
C GLU A 70 -8.25 4.98 -9.78
N PRO A 71 -9.11 6.04 -9.79
CA PRO A 71 -8.76 7.33 -10.41
C PRO A 71 -7.57 8.03 -9.73
N TYR A 72 -7.30 7.72 -8.46
CA TYR A 72 -6.29 8.34 -7.62
C TYR A 72 -5.08 7.44 -7.36
N LYS A 73 -5.03 6.23 -7.90
CA LYS A 73 -3.98 5.22 -7.66
C LYS A 73 -2.54 5.72 -7.81
N LYS A 74 -2.33 6.79 -8.58
CA LYS A 74 -1.00 7.39 -8.77
C LYS A 74 -0.37 7.89 -7.47
N VAL A 75 -1.15 8.13 -6.40
CA VAL A 75 -0.59 8.50 -5.10
C VAL A 75 0.35 7.42 -4.56
N PHE A 76 0.07 6.12 -4.85
CA PHE A 76 0.88 4.99 -4.41
C PHE A 76 2.20 4.81 -5.18
N ILE A 77 2.35 5.44 -6.34
CA ILE A 77 3.60 5.47 -7.10
C ILE A 77 4.20 6.88 -7.18
N GLY A 78 3.66 7.81 -6.40
CA GLY A 78 4.06 9.20 -6.33
C GLY A 78 5.27 9.45 -5.40
N PRO A 79 5.40 10.69 -4.87
CA PRO A 79 6.51 11.06 -3.99
C PRO A 79 6.62 10.22 -2.73
N LEU A 80 5.49 9.79 -2.14
CA LEU A 80 5.45 8.96 -0.94
C LEU A 80 6.15 7.59 -1.13
N ALA A 81 6.27 7.09 -2.35
CA ALA A 81 7.00 5.86 -2.64
C ALA A 81 8.51 5.96 -2.38
N LYS A 82 9.03 7.17 -2.14
CA LYS A 82 10.42 7.41 -1.74
C LYS A 82 10.60 7.62 -0.22
N SER A 83 9.52 7.53 0.54
CA SER A 83 9.56 7.74 2.00
C SER A 83 10.39 6.66 2.69
N ASP A 84 11.11 7.06 3.73
CA ASP A 84 11.80 6.15 4.67
C ASP A 84 10.89 5.62 5.78
N LYS A 85 9.65 6.09 5.84
CA LYS A 85 8.66 5.67 6.84
C LYS A 85 8.07 4.33 6.46
N TRP A 86 8.29 3.32 7.30
CA TRP A 86 7.81 1.96 7.03
C TRP A 86 6.27 1.88 6.95
N GLU A 87 5.56 2.72 7.69
CA GLU A 87 4.09 2.80 7.67
C GLU A 87 3.59 3.19 6.28
N ILE A 88 4.24 4.15 5.64
CA ILE A 88 3.93 4.58 4.28
C ILE A 88 4.25 3.46 3.29
N GLN A 89 5.43 2.86 3.39
CA GLN A 89 5.83 1.78 2.48
C GLN A 89 4.92 0.57 2.59
N LEU A 90 4.48 0.23 3.82
CA LEU A 90 3.54 -0.88 4.03
C LEU A 90 2.22 -0.67 3.29
N GLN A 91 1.64 0.52 3.39
CA GLN A 91 0.39 0.84 2.67
C GLN A 91 0.59 0.77 1.15
N ILE A 92 1.71 1.29 0.67
CA ILE A 92 2.03 1.27 -0.76
C ILE A 92 2.12 -0.16 -1.27
N VAL A 93 2.96 -1.00 -0.68
CA VAL A 93 3.17 -2.37 -1.20
C VAL A 93 1.90 -3.21 -1.17
N ARG A 94 1.01 -2.97 -0.20
CA ARG A 94 -0.27 -3.65 -0.11
C ARG A 94 -1.30 -3.18 -1.12
N ALA A 95 -1.29 -1.89 -1.45
CA ALA A 95 -2.25 -1.30 -2.37
C ALA A 95 -1.93 -1.59 -3.85
N LEU A 96 -0.64 -1.67 -4.22
CA LEU A 96 -0.23 -1.77 -5.62
C LEU A 96 -0.92 -2.89 -6.42
N PRO A 97 -1.15 -4.12 -5.89
CA PRO A 97 -1.82 -5.18 -6.64
C PRO A 97 -3.31 -4.96 -6.90
N LEU A 98 -3.94 -4.01 -6.20
CA LEU A 98 -5.37 -3.76 -6.27
C LEU A 98 -5.78 -2.99 -7.53
N PHE A 99 -4.82 -2.40 -8.24
CA PHE A 99 -5.06 -1.48 -9.35
C PHE A 99 -4.59 -2.01 -10.68
N ARG A 100 -5.17 -1.47 -11.75
CA ARG A 100 -4.72 -1.69 -13.12
C ARG A 100 -3.66 -0.67 -13.49
N TRP A 101 -2.50 -1.13 -13.95
CA TRP A 101 -1.37 -0.27 -14.30
C TRP A 101 -1.08 -0.33 -15.80
N THR A 102 -0.82 0.82 -16.41
CA THR A 102 -0.27 0.87 -17.77
C THR A 102 1.13 0.26 -17.80
N ALA A 103 1.64 -0.11 -18.97
CA ALA A 103 2.99 -0.67 -19.10
C ALA A 103 4.07 0.27 -18.54
N ALA A 104 3.92 1.58 -18.76
CA ALA A 104 4.85 2.59 -18.24
C ALA A 104 4.78 2.71 -16.71
N GLN A 105 3.58 2.71 -16.13
CA GLN A 105 3.38 2.75 -14.67
C GLN A 105 3.88 1.46 -14.01
N MET A 106 3.68 0.32 -14.68
CA MET A 106 4.08 -0.99 -14.13
C MET A 106 5.60 -1.09 -13.93
N LYS A 107 6.42 -0.49 -14.78
CA LYS A 107 7.87 -0.40 -14.55
C LYS A 107 8.19 0.26 -13.21
N ARG A 108 7.45 1.32 -12.85
CA ARG A 108 7.61 2.01 -11.57
C ARG A 108 7.09 1.17 -10.40
N VAL A 109 5.95 0.51 -10.56
CA VAL A 109 5.40 -0.43 -9.56
C VAL A 109 6.42 -1.52 -9.23
N GLU A 110 6.99 -2.15 -10.25
CA GLU A 110 8.01 -3.19 -10.08
C GLU A 110 9.27 -2.68 -9.39
N ALA A 111 9.74 -1.48 -9.75
CA ALA A 111 10.89 -0.86 -9.08
C ALA A 111 10.62 -0.60 -7.59
N ILE A 112 9.42 -0.09 -7.26
CA ILE A 112 9.01 0.14 -5.86
C ILE A 112 8.98 -1.18 -5.09
N LEU A 113 8.36 -2.22 -5.63
CA LEU A 113 8.25 -3.52 -4.98
C LEU A 113 9.62 -4.19 -4.81
N THR A 114 10.46 -4.14 -5.84
CA THR A 114 11.83 -4.68 -5.80
C THR A 114 12.70 -4.00 -4.74
N ALA A 115 12.58 -2.69 -4.57
CA ALA A 115 13.25 -1.97 -3.51
C ALA A 115 12.73 -2.39 -2.12
N ASN A 116 11.44 -2.61 -2.00
CA ASN A 116 10.80 -2.90 -0.72
C ASN A 116 10.98 -4.35 -0.23
N VAL A 117 11.34 -5.32 -1.08
CA VAL A 117 11.70 -6.67 -0.61
C VAL A 117 13.01 -6.69 0.19
N ALA A 118 13.80 -5.63 0.13
CA ALA A 118 15.01 -5.41 0.93
C ALA A 118 14.82 -4.34 2.03
N PHE A 119 13.62 -3.84 2.24
CA PHE A 119 13.34 -2.81 3.24
C PHE A 119 13.68 -3.30 4.66
N PRO A 120 14.17 -2.43 5.58
CA PRO A 120 14.57 -2.85 6.93
C PRO A 120 13.45 -3.55 7.71
N GLN A 121 12.21 -3.10 7.58
CA GLN A 121 11.06 -3.65 8.32
C GLN A 121 10.52 -4.94 7.69
N THR A 122 10.42 -5.99 8.49
CA THR A 122 9.95 -7.32 8.10
C THR A 122 8.58 -7.29 7.43
N PHE A 123 7.64 -6.51 7.93
CA PHE A 123 6.29 -6.41 7.38
C PHE A 123 6.29 -5.88 5.94
N VAL A 124 7.09 -4.84 5.68
CA VAL A 124 7.22 -4.25 4.35
C VAL A 124 7.80 -5.27 3.38
N ARG A 125 8.87 -5.96 3.77
CA ARG A 125 9.49 -7.02 2.96
C ARG A 125 8.50 -8.13 2.61
N ALA A 126 7.77 -8.62 3.62
CA ALA A 126 6.81 -9.69 3.46
C ALA A 126 5.71 -9.34 2.45
N TRP A 127 5.12 -8.15 2.58
CA TRP A 127 4.07 -7.70 1.68
C TRP A 127 4.59 -7.28 0.30
N ALA A 128 5.80 -6.75 0.19
CA ALA A 128 6.42 -6.45 -1.11
C ALA A 128 6.60 -7.72 -1.94
N LEU A 129 7.08 -8.82 -1.33
CA LEU A 129 7.21 -10.09 -2.02
C LEU A 129 5.84 -10.70 -2.39
N ASP A 130 4.85 -10.59 -1.50
CA ASP A 130 3.49 -11.04 -1.77
C ASP A 130 2.91 -10.34 -3.01
N SER A 131 3.09 -9.03 -3.10
CA SER A 131 2.64 -8.23 -4.23
C SER A 131 3.39 -8.55 -5.52
N LEU A 132 4.70 -8.75 -5.47
CA LEU A 132 5.48 -9.22 -6.63
C LEU A 132 4.98 -10.59 -7.12
N ALA A 133 4.71 -11.51 -6.20
CA ALA A 133 4.17 -12.83 -6.53
C ALA A 133 2.78 -12.72 -7.19
N THR A 134 1.93 -11.82 -6.71
CA THR A 134 0.63 -11.54 -7.33
C THR A 134 0.79 -11.07 -8.78
N PHE A 135 1.73 -10.17 -9.04
CA PHE A 135 2.00 -9.72 -10.40
C PHE A 135 2.67 -10.78 -11.28
N SER A 136 3.47 -11.70 -10.70
CA SER A 136 4.19 -12.73 -11.45
C SER A 136 3.25 -13.72 -12.16
N VAL A 137 2.06 -13.96 -11.62
CA VAL A 137 1.05 -14.83 -12.25
C VAL A 137 0.70 -14.35 -13.67
N ARG A 138 0.60 -13.04 -13.87
CA ARG A 138 0.31 -12.43 -15.19
C ARG A 138 1.55 -11.92 -15.90
N ARG A 139 2.72 -11.96 -15.27
CA ARG A 139 4.01 -11.49 -15.78
C ARG A 139 5.12 -12.49 -15.44
N PRO A 140 5.22 -13.59 -16.21
CA PRO A 140 6.15 -14.68 -15.93
C PRO A 140 7.63 -14.25 -15.77
N ARG A 141 8.01 -13.12 -16.39
CA ARG A 141 9.36 -12.55 -16.26
C ARG A 141 9.73 -12.14 -14.83
N LEU A 142 8.74 -11.94 -13.94
CA LEU A 142 8.97 -11.67 -12.52
C LEU A 142 9.22 -12.96 -11.71
N GLY A 143 8.90 -14.12 -12.28
CA GLY A 143 9.02 -15.41 -11.59
C GLY A 143 10.40 -15.67 -11.01
N PRO A 144 11.52 -15.52 -11.76
CA PRO A 144 12.86 -15.74 -11.22
C PRO A 144 13.17 -14.86 -10.00
N LEU A 145 12.79 -13.57 -10.03
CA LEU A 145 12.96 -12.64 -8.90
C LEU A 145 12.16 -13.10 -7.68
N VAL A 146 10.90 -13.47 -7.89
CA VAL A 146 10.02 -13.97 -6.82
C VAL A 146 10.60 -15.23 -6.20
N MET A 147 11.04 -16.20 -7.01
CA MET A 147 11.61 -17.46 -6.52
C MET A 147 12.92 -17.25 -5.75
N GLN A 148 13.76 -16.32 -6.17
CA GLN A 148 14.98 -15.95 -5.46
C GLN A 148 14.66 -15.43 -4.06
N HIS A 149 13.72 -14.50 -3.94
CA HIS A 149 13.35 -13.92 -2.65
C HIS A 149 12.56 -14.89 -1.75
N LEU A 150 11.77 -15.80 -2.34
CA LEU A 150 11.13 -16.88 -1.58
C LEU A 150 12.18 -17.75 -0.89
N ALA A 151 13.23 -18.18 -1.62
CA ALA A 151 14.32 -18.98 -1.06
C ALA A 151 15.02 -18.23 0.11
N LEU A 152 15.27 -16.92 -0.04
CA LEU A 152 15.87 -16.10 1.02
C LEU A 152 14.95 -15.98 2.24
N PHE A 153 13.64 -15.86 2.04
CA PHE A 153 12.68 -15.74 3.15
C PHE A 153 12.51 -17.06 3.90
N GLU A 154 12.54 -18.19 3.19
CA GLU A 154 12.49 -19.53 3.79
C GLU A 154 13.69 -19.81 4.69
N GLN A 155 14.86 -19.28 4.35
CA GLN A 155 16.10 -19.41 5.11
C GLN A 155 16.27 -18.31 6.17
N SER A 156 15.36 -17.33 6.22
CA SER A 156 15.44 -16.22 7.17
C SER A 156 15.23 -16.70 8.61
N PRO A 157 15.90 -16.12 9.62
CA PRO A 157 15.59 -16.37 11.02
C PRO A 157 14.21 -15.84 11.42
N SER A 158 13.58 -15.00 10.61
CA SER A 158 12.25 -14.45 10.86
C SER A 158 11.15 -15.46 10.52
N LYS A 159 10.46 -15.96 11.54
CA LYS A 159 9.30 -16.85 11.36
C LYS A 159 8.18 -16.21 10.54
N ALA A 160 8.04 -14.88 10.62
CA ALA A 160 7.06 -14.14 9.83
C ALA A 160 7.38 -14.19 8.33
N LEU A 161 8.66 -14.04 7.94
CA LEU A 161 9.09 -14.18 6.54
C LEU A 161 8.94 -15.62 6.06
N GLN A 162 9.33 -16.60 6.85
CA GLN A 162 9.14 -18.02 6.51
C GLN A 162 7.65 -18.34 6.29
N ALA A 163 6.76 -17.88 7.18
CA ALA A 163 5.33 -18.10 7.05
C ALA A 163 4.76 -17.45 5.80
N ARG A 164 5.20 -16.22 5.47
CA ARG A 164 4.78 -15.54 4.24
C ARG A 164 5.26 -16.27 3.00
N ALA A 165 6.50 -16.75 3.00
CA ALA A 165 7.06 -17.51 1.87
C ALA A 165 6.24 -18.78 1.60
N ARG A 166 5.88 -19.55 2.64
CA ARG A 166 5.02 -20.73 2.50
C ARG A 166 3.66 -20.37 1.90
N ALA A 167 2.99 -19.35 2.43
CA ALA A 167 1.68 -18.91 1.92
C ALA A 167 1.74 -18.48 0.44
N ILE A 168 2.81 -17.79 0.03
CA ILE A 168 3.01 -17.40 -1.36
C ILE A 168 3.22 -18.63 -2.25
N ARG A 169 4.06 -19.61 -1.83
CA ARG A 169 4.28 -20.84 -2.61
C ARG A 169 2.99 -21.63 -2.81
N GLU A 170 2.22 -21.84 -1.74
CA GLU A 170 0.94 -22.54 -1.82
C GLU A 170 0.00 -21.87 -2.83
N ARG A 171 -0.09 -20.55 -2.80
CA ARG A 171 -0.91 -19.79 -3.76
C ARG A 171 -0.41 -19.91 -5.20
N LEU A 172 0.90 -19.84 -5.44
CA LEU A 172 1.47 -19.94 -6.78
C LEU A 172 1.31 -21.33 -7.40
N VAL A 173 1.25 -22.39 -6.59
CA VAL A 173 0.98 -23.77 -7.07
C VAL A 173 -0.48 -23.93 -7.50
N GLN A 174 -1.40 -23.14 -6.91
CA GLN A 174 -2.85 -23.20 -7.18
C GLN A 174 -3.27 -22.26 -8.34
N SER A 175 -2.37 -21.44 -8.87
CA SER A 175 -2.64 -20.42 -9.90
C SER A 175 -2.26 -20.91 -11.30
#